data_68ae60b531a4b97cbf065615fe154984
#
_entry.id   68ae60b531a4b97cbf065615fe154984
#
_cell.length_a   1.000
_cell.length_b   1.000
_cell.length_c   1.000
_cell.angle_alpha   90.00
_cell.angle_beta   90.00
_cell.angle_gamma   90.00
#
_symmetry.space_group_name_H-M   'P 1'
#
loop_
_entity.id
_entity.type
_entity.pdbx_description
1 polymer ?
#
loop_
_entity_poly.entity_id
_entity_poly.type
_entity_poly.pdbx_seq_one_letter_code
_entity_poly.pdbx_strand_id
1 'polypeptide(L)'
;MKKFIILGYGNPDRGDDGVAYYILNRLVQELCRSETALTEFQESGIYEINQDVDIWYNLQLIPEVSQDLANYENAIFLDAHTAEIPEEMLVTEISPHYQNSPFTHHLTPASCLDLADQLYEHSPFSTLITIRGYQFDFSRELSDQTRKLAEQALTTIMEMINRTN
;
A
#
# COMPACT_ATOMS: atom_id res chain seq x y z
N MET A 1 9.49 2.05 -17.98
CA MET A 1 8.45 2.15 -16.95
C MET A 1 8.25 0.77 -16.36
N LYS A 2 8.27 0.63 -15.04
CA LYS A 2 8.00 -0.65 -14.37
C LYS A 2 6.49 -0.90 -14.31
N LYS A 3 6.08 -2.17 -14.19
CA LYS A 3 4.66 -2.53 -14.22
C LYS A 3 3.90 -2.15 -12.95
N PHE A 4 4.48 -2.40 -11.76
CA PHE A 4 3.80 -2.19 -10.49
C PHE A 4 4.65 -1.50 -9.44
N ILE A 5 4.02 -0.57 -8.71
CA ILE A 5 4.45 -0.15 -7.38
C ILE A 5 3.35 -0.49 -6.37
N ILE A 6 3.71 -1.11 -5.25
CA ILE A 6 2.77 -1.44 -4.18
C ILE A 6 3.14 -0.62 -2.96
N LEU A 7 2.24 0.28 -2.56
CA LEU A 7 2.47 1.26 -1.51
C LEU A 7 1.72 0.87 -0.25
N GLY A 8 2.45 0.67 0.83
CA GLY A 8 1.88 0.45 2.15
C GLY A 8 2.24 1.58 3.09
N TYR A 9 1.30 2.03 3.89
CA TYR A 9 1.53 3.03 4.92
C TYR A 9 0.71 2.75 6.16
N GLY A 10 1.19 3.24 7.29
CA GLY A 10 0.65 2.99 8.62
C GLY A 10 1.74 2.64 9.62
N ASN A 11 1.40 2.67 10.90
CA ASN A 11 2.35 2.45 11.98
C ASN A 11 2.35 1.00 12.47
N PRO A 12 3.42 0.20 12.22
CA PRO A 12 3.49 -1.19 12.63
C PRO A 12 3.57 -1.39 14.16
N ASP A 13 3.80 -0.34 14.92
CA ASP A 13 3.82 -0.38 16.39
C ASP A 13 2.42 -0.16 17.01
N ARG A 14 1.40 0.05 16.17
CA ARG A 14 0.01 0.30 16.58
C ARG A 14 -0.96 -0.79 16.14
N GLY A 15 -0.63 -2.05 16.42
CA GLY A 15 -1.50 -3.18 16.12
C GLY A 15 -1.91 -3.24 14.65
N ASP A 16 -3.20 -3.21 14.37
CA ASP A 16 -3.77 -3.38 13.03
C ASP A 16 -3.50 -2.20 12.07
N ASP A 17 -3.05 -1.05 12.58
CA ASP A 17 -2.52 0.03 11.72
C ASP A 17 -1.28 -0.41 10.93
N GLY A 18 -0.60 -1.46 11.38
CA GLY A 18 0.52 -2.10 10.71
C GLY A 18 0.16 -3.11 9.61
N VAL A 19 -1.11 -3.24 9.23
CA VAL A 19 -1.55 -4.27 8.26
C VAL A 19 -0.87 -4.13 6.90
N ALA A 20 -0.68 -2.92 6.40
CA ALA A 20 0.02 -2.69 5.15
C ALA A 20 1.48 -3.15 5.22
N TYR A 21 2.18 -2.83 6.30
CA TYR A 21 3.54 -3.30 6.56
C TYR A 21 3.63 -4.84 6.57
N TYR A 22 2.68 -5.50 7.22
CA TYR A 22 2.58 -6.96 7.23
C TYR A 22 2.41 -7.53 5.81
N ILE A 23 1.49 -6.98 5.02
CA ILE A 23 1.22 -7.43 3.64
C ILE A 23 2.46 -7.24 2.77
N LEU A 24 3.16 -6.11 2.85
CA LEU A 24 4.38 -5.88 2.08
C LEU A 24 5.48 -6.90 2.42
N ASN A 25 5.67 -7.24 3.69
CA ASN A 25 6.62 -8.29 4.09
C ASN A 25 6.24 -9.65 3.50
N ARG A 26 4.96 -10.00 3.53
CA ARG A 26 4.47 -11.24 2.93
C ARG A 26 4.66 -11.26 1.41
N LEU A 27 4.40 -10.14 0.73
CA LEU A 27 4.63 -10.00 -0.71
C LEU A 27 6.09 -10.25 -1.10
N VAL A 28 7.02 -9.69 -0.35
CA VAL A 28 8.46 -9.93 -0.58
C VAL A 28 8.79 -11.41 -0.48
N GLN A 29 8.30 -12.10 0.54
CA GLN A 29 8.51 -13.54 0.71
C GLN A 29 7.96 -14.35 -0.47
N GLU A 30 6.79 -13.99 -0.97
CA GLU A 30 6.16 -14.68 -2.12
C GLU A 30 6.87 -14.38 -3.45
N LEU A 31 7.28 -13.12 -3.68
CA LEU A 31 7.85 -12.70 -4.96
C LEU A 31 9.34 -13.02 -5.10
N CYS A 32 10.12 -12.94 -4.01
CA CYS A 32 11.56 -13.19 -4.06
C CYS A 32 11.94 -14.67 -4.02
N ARG A 33 11.08 -15.56 -3.56
CA ARG A 33 11.31 -17.01 -3.42
C ARG A 33 12.65 -17.39 -2.77
N SER A 34 13.27 -16.49 -2.04
CA SER A 34 14.58 -16.67 -1.41
C SER A 34 14.40 -16.71 0.10
N GLU A 35 14.91 -17.75 0.73
CA GLU A 35 14.95 -17.87 2.20
C GLU A 35 15.80 -16.77 2.86
N THR A 36 16.64 -16.09 2.08
CA THR A 36 17.47 -14.95 2.50
C THR A 36 16.80 -13.60 2.22
N ALA A 37 15.56 -13.59 1.73
CA ALA A 37 14.87 -12.37 1.37
C ALA A 37 14.46 -11.59 2.60
N LEU A 38 15.17 -10.50 2.78
CA LEU A 38 14.80 -9.31 3.51
C LEU A 38 14.29 -9.54 4.94
N THR A 39 15.21 -9.41 5.83
CA THR A 39 14.93 -8.84 7.14
C THR A 39 13.91 -7.70 6.99
N GLU A 40 12.91 -7.66 7.87
CA GLU A 40 11.89 -6.62 7.98
C GLU A 40 12.35 -5.26 7.44
N PHE A 41 11.49 -4.58 6.68
CA PHE A 41 11.75 -3.20 6.27
C PHE A 41 12.02 -2.37 7.51
N GLN A 42 13.23 -1.89 7.65
CA GLN A 42 13.61 -1.11 8.83
C GLN A 42 13.42 0.38 8.61
N GLU A 43 13.32 0.81 7.35
CA GLU A 43 13.27 2.22 6.99
C GLU A 43 12.16 2.51 5.98
N SER A 44 11.71 3.76 5.98
CA SER A 44 10.79 4.26 4.97
C SER A 44 11.50 4.38 3.62
N GLY A 45 10.81 4.09 2.52
CA GLY A 45 11.34 4.25 1.18
C GLY A 45 10.83 3.23 0.18
N ILE A 46 11.49 3.21 -0.97
CA ILE A 46 11.22 2.31 -2.07
C ILE A 46 12.22 1.14 -2.06
N TYR A 47 11.71 -0.07 -2.36
CA TYR A 47 12.47 -1.30 -2.39
C TYR A 47 12.22 -2.04 -3.69
N GLU A 48 13.28 -2.30 -4.44
CA GLU A 48 13.23 -3.07 -5.67
C GLU A 48 13.07 -4.56 -5.35
N ILE A 49 12.02 -5.18 -5.87
CA ILE A 49 11.71 -6.60 -5.65
C ILE A 49 12.14 -7.44 -6.84
N ASN A 50 11.74 -7.03 -8.05
CA ASN A 50 12.11 -7.69 -9.30
C ASN A 50 12.01 -6.70 -10.48
N GLN A 51 12.06 -7.21 -11.72
CA GLN A 51 12.00 -6.37 -12.91
C GLN A 51 10.70 -5.60 -13.07
N ASP A 52 9.60 -6.13 -12.56
CA ASP A 52 8.24 -5.62 -12.79
C ASP A 52 7.62 -4.97 -11.55
N VAL A 53 8.09 -5.31 -10.34
CA VAL A 53 7.43 -4.92 -9.08
C VAL A 53 8.42 -4.29 -8.12
N ASP A 54 8.06 -3.11 -7.64
CA ASP A 54 8.67 -2.46 -6.49
C ASP A 54 7.64 -2.29 -5.38
N ILE A 55 8.11 -2.14 -4.16
CA ILE A 55 7.28 -1.77 -3.03
C ILE A 55 7.76 -0.46 -2.43
N TRP A 56 6.83 0.26 -1.83
CA TRP A 56 7.09 1.50 -1.11
C TRP A 56 6.44 1.42 0.26
N TYR A 57 7.16 1.84 1.29
CA TYR A 57 6.65 1.88 2.66
C TYR A 57 6.99 3.20 3.35
N ASN A 58 6.03 3.72 4.11
CA ASN A 58 6.23 4.83 5.05
C ASN A 58 5.15 4.80 6.14
N LEU A 59 5.33 5.57 7.20
CA LEU A 59 4.29 5.75 8.23
C LEU A 59 3.03 6.44 7.70
N GLN A 60 3.18 7.29 6.68
CA GLN A 60 2.10 8.01 6.01
C GLN A 60 2.49 8.34 4.57
N LEU A 61 1.51 8.67 3.74
CA LEU A 61 1.78 9.19 2.40
C LEU A 61 2.45 10.56 2.50
N ILE A 62 3.44 10.78 1.64
CA ILE A 62 4.20 12.04 1.52
C ILE A 62 4.16 12.56 0.08
N PRO A 63 4.28 13.88 -0.15
CA PRO A 63 4.22 14.43 -1.51
C PRO A 63 5.26 13.86 -2.47
N GLU A 64 6.43 13.50 -1.96
CA GLU A 64 7.55 12.95 -2.74
C GLU A 64 7.20 11.66 -3.45
N VAL A 65 6.25 10.88 -2.94
CA VAL A 65 5.81 9.63 -3.59
C VAL A 65 5.22 9.86 -4.99
N SER A 66 4.76 11.09 -5.28
CA SER A 66 4.27 11.45 -6.62
C SER A 66 5.33 11.29 -7.70
N GLN A 67 6.61 11.54 -7.38
CA GLN A 67 7.72 11.32 -8.29
C GLN A 67 7.94 9.82 -8.57
N ASP A 68 7.81 9.00 -7.55
CA ASP A 68 7.93 7.55 -7.71
C ASP A 68 6.78 7.01 -8.56
N LEU A 69 5.53 7.40 -8.24
CA LEU A 69 4.32 6.98 -8.96
C LEU A 69 4.42 7.21 -10.48
N ALA A 70 5.01 8.32 -10.90
CA ALA A 70 5.16 8.66 -12.31
C ALA A 70 6.01 7.67 -13.13
N ASN A 71 6.70 6.73 -12.48
CA ASN A 71 7.57 5.74 -13.13
C ASN A 71 6.90 4.36 -13.32
N TYR A 72 5.62 4.21 -12.99
CA TYR A 72 4.93 2.92 -13.02
C TYR A 72 3.65 2.97 -13.86
N GLU A 73 3.29 1.81 -14.42
CA GLU A 73 2.03 1.62 -15.14
C GLU A 73 0.84 1.45 -14.18
N ASN A 74 1.07 0.74 -13.07
CA ASN A 74 0.04 0.42 -12.08
C ASN A 74 0.53 0.71 -10.66
N ALA A 75 -0.38 1.17 -9.79
CA ALA A 75 -0.13 1.34 -8.37
C ALA A 75 -1.22 0.66 -7.53
N ILE A 76 -0.81 0.00 -6.45
CA ILE A 76 -1.72 -0.57 -5.45
C ILE A 76 -1.40 0.09 -4.11
N PHE A 77 -2.37 0.81 -3.55
CA PHE A 77 -2.27 1.41 -2.23
C PHE A 77 -2.90 0.49 -1.19
N LEU A 78 -2.23 0.34 -0.06
CA LEU A 78 -2.67 -0.48 1.07
C LEU A 78 -2.82 0.40 2.30
N ASP A 79 -3.99 0.37 2.92
CA ASP A 79 -4.30 1.13 4.12
C ASP A 79 -5.19 0.34 5.08
N ALA A 80 -5.12 0.67 6.36
CA ALA A 80 -6.06 0.20 7.37
C ALA A 80 -7.27 1.14 7.43
N HIS A 81 -8.44 0.60 7.72
CA HIS A 81 -9.61 1.41 8.07
C HIS A 81 -10.29 0.91 9.34
N THR A 82 -11.13 1.75 9.91
CA THR A 82 -11.90 1.44 11.10
C THR A 82 -13.33 1.01 10.75
N ALA A 83 -14.15 0.74 11.76
CA ALA A 83 -15.57 0.37 11.59
C ALA A 83 -16.44 1.46 10.96
N GLU A 84 -15.91 2.63 10.65
CA GLU A 84 -16.61 3.66 9.89
C GLU A 84 -16.88 3.21 8.44
N ILE A 85 -16.06 2.31 7.90
CA ILE A 85 -16.31 1.62 6.64
C ILE A 85 -16.92 0.26 6.97
N PRO A 86 -18.14 -0.07 6.46
CA PRO A 86 -18.83 -1.31 6.83
C PRO A 86 -18.15 -2.58 6.30
N GLU A 87 -17.50 -2.50 5.16
CA GLU A 87 -16.79 -3.63 4.55
C GLU A 87 -15.51 -3.96 5.34
N GLU A 88 -15.21 -5.25 5.52
CA GLU A 88 -13.98 -5.70 6.17
C GLU A 88 -12.75 -5.53 5.28
N MET A 89 -12.92 -5.70 3.97
CA MET A 89 -11.93 -5.40 2.94
C MET A 89 -12.63 -4.74 1.76
N LEU A 90 -12.10 -3.63 1.31
CA LEU A 90 -12.62 -2.90 0.16
C LEU A 90 -11.52 -2.72 -0.89
N VAL A 91 -11.82 -3.09 -2.12
CA VAL A 91 -10.95 -2.91 -3.29
C VAL A 91 -11.62 -1.90 -4.23
N THR A 92 -10.99 -0.76 -4.43
CA THR A 92 -11.57 0.36 -5.18
C THR A 92 -10.56 0.91 -6.19
N GLU A 93 -10.98 1.07 -7.43
CA GLU A 93 -10.21 1.86 -8.40
C GLU A 93 -10.24 3.33 -7.99
N ILE A 94 -9.10 3.99 -8.06
CA ILE A 94 -8.96 5.40 -7.72
C ILE A 94 -8.35 6.17 -8.90
N SER A 95 -8.80 7.40 -9.06
CA SER A 95 -8.33 8.34 -10.08
C SER A 95 -7.68 9.56 -9.44
N PRO A 96 -6.79 10.26 -10.16
CA PRO A 96 -6.23 11.53 -9.70
C PRO A 96 -7.34 12.49 -9.31
N HIS A 97 -7.29 12.98 -8.08
CA HIS A 97 -8.22 13.98 -7.57
C HIS A 97 -7.65 14.64 -6.32
N TYR A 98 -7.50 15.95 -6.37
CA TYR A 98 -7.09 16.68 -5.18
C TYR A 98 -8.21 16.70 -4.14
N GLN A 99 -7.93 16.10 -2.99
CA GLN A 99 -8.83 16.08 -1.85
C GLN A 99 -8.34 17.05 -0.79
N ASN A 100 -9.04 18.17 -0.65
CA ASN A 100 -8.79 19.10 0.43
C ASN A 100 -9.68 18.71 1.62
N SER A 101 -9.12 17.96 2.56
CA SER A 101 -9.80 17.72 3.83
C SER A 101 -9.39 18.79 4.83
N PRO A 102 -10.31 19.64 5.27
CA PRO A 102 -10.01 20.68 6.26
C PRO A 102 -9.66 20.11 7.64
N PHE A 103 -9.90 18.83 7.87
CA PHE A 103 -9.71 18.16 9.17
C PHE A 103 -8.53 17.19 9.21
N THR A 104 -7.94 16.84 8.08
CA THR A 104 -6.78 15.94 8.03
C THR A 104 -5.69 16.56 7.19
N HIS A 105 -4.52 16.79 7.78
CA HIS A 105 -3.31 17.19 7.06
C HIS A 105 -2.63 16.02 6.34
N HIS A 106 -3.35 14.89 6.18
CA HIS A 106 -2.82 13.69 5.55
C HIS A 106 -3.14 13.69 4.05
N LEU A 107 -2.13 13.42 3.26
CA LEU A 107 -2.30 13.14 1.84
C LEU A 107 -3.11 11.86 1.64
N THR A 108 -4.02 11.91 0.67
CA THR A 108 -4.75 10.73 0.22
C THR A 108 -4.07 10.10 -1.01
N PRO A 109 -4.30 8.82 -1.32
CA PRO A 109 -3.84 8.23 -2.57
C PRO A 109 -4.24 9.04 -3.80
N ALA A 110 -5.49 9.48 -3.87
CA ALA A 110 -6.00 10.29 -4.99
C ALA A 110 -5.25 11.62 -5.14
N SER A 111 -4.86 12.27 -4.03
CA SER A 111 -4.06 13.50 -4.06
C SER A 111 -2.61 13.24 -4.50
N CYS A 112 -2.03 12.10 -4.13
CA CYS A 112 -0.69 11.71 -4.61
C CYS A 112 -0.69 11.46 -6.12
N LEU A 113 -1.75 10.84 -6.65
CA LEU A 113 -1.94 10.64 -8.08
C LEU A 113 -2.13 11.95 -8.83
N ASP A 114 -2.92 12.87 -8.26
CA ASP A 114 -3.12 14.21 -8.83
C ASP A 114 -1.81 15.00 -8.92
N LEU A 115 -0.97 14.93 -7.86
CA LEU A 115 0.36 15.53 -7.90
C LEU A 115 1.26 14.88 -8.96
N ALA A 116 1.21 13.55 -9.11
CA ALA A 116 1.97 12.85 -10.13
C ALA A 116 1.55 13.29 -11.53
N ASP A 117 0.26 13.39 -11.79
CA ASP A 117 -0.28 13.85 -13.08
C ASP A 117 0.09 15.31 -13.39
N GLN A 118 -0.05 16.21 -12.41
CA GLN A 118 0.25 17.63 -12.59
C GLN A 118 1.75 17.93 -12.74
N LEU A 119 2.62 17.24 -12.02
CA LEU A 119 4.05 17.54 -12.00
C LEU A 119 4.86 16.73 -13.02
N TYR A 120 4.40 15.53 -13.38
CA TYR A 120 5.14 14.60 -14.21
C TYR A 120 4.35 14.14 -15.45
N GLU A 121 3.16 14.70 -15.69
CA GLU A 121 2.28 14.40 -16.84
C GLU A 121 1.93 12.90 -16.95
N HIS A 122 2.00 12.17 -15.84
CA HIS A 122 1.66 10.76 -15.77
C HIS A 122 1.26 10.34 -14.35
N SER A 123 0.18 9.57 -14.27
CA SER A 123 -0.21 8.84 -13.07
C SER A 123 -0.58 7.40 -13.42
N PRO A 124 -0.20 6.39 -12.60
CA PRO A 124 -0.49 4.99 -12.88
C PRO A 124 -1.98 4.66 -12.74
N PHE A 125 -2.44 3.59 -13.38
CA PHE A 125 -3.70 2.95 -13.04
C PHE A 125 -3.64 2.49 -11.59
N SER A 126 -4.60 2.92 -10.78
CA SER A 126 -4.44 2.79 -9.34
C SER A 126 -5.62 2.12 -8.66
N THR A 127 -5.31 1.23 -7.74
CA THR A 127 -6.27 0.54 -6.87
C THR A 127 -5.93 0.82 -5.41
N LEU A 128 -6.93 1.11 -4.61
CA LEU A 128 -6.83 1.20 -3.17
C LEU A 128 -7.45 -0.06 -2.55
N ILE A 129 -6.68 -0.77 -1.73
CA ILE A 129 -7.16 -1.89 -0.92
C ILE A 129 -7.12 -1.43 0.53
N THR A 130 -8.27 -1.32 1.16
CA THR A 130 -8.38 -1.01 2.58
C THR A 130 -8.81 -2.23 3.37
N ILE A 131 -8.19 -2.43 4.51
CA ILE A 131 -8.38 -3.58 5.38
C ILE A 131 -8.82 -3.10 6.76
N ARG A 132 -9.92 -3.67 7.27
CA ARG A 132 -10.43 -3.31 8.59
C ARG A 132 -9.48 -3.74 9.69
N GLY A 133 -9.12 -2.79 10.55
CA GLY A 133 -8.46 -3.04 11.82
C GLY A 133 -9.47 -3.11 12.97
N TYR A 134 -9.15 -3.93 13.95
CA TYR A 134 -9.97 -4.19 15.15
C TYR A 134 -9.28 -3.79 16.44
N GLN A 135 -7.95 -3.78 16.43
CA GLN A 135 -7.11 -3.46 17.59
C GLN A 135 -5.99 -2.50 17.17
N PHE A 136 -5.96 -1.34 17.83
CA PHE A 136 -5.00 -0.27 17.55
C PHE A 136 -4.14 0.10 18.77
N ASP A 137 -4.00 -0.84 19.70
CA ASP A 137 -3.16 -0.69 20.88
C ASP A 137 -1.67 -0.71 20.49
N PHE A 138 -0.82 -0.31 21.42
CA PHE A 138 0.63 -0.38 21.23
C PHE A 138 1.09 -1.84 21.20
N SER A 139 1.20 -2.38 19.99
CA SER A 139 1.58 -3.76 19.71
C SER A 139 2.10 -3.88 18.28
N ARG A 140 3.05 -4.78 18.04
CA ARG A 140 3.52 -5.15 16.70
C ARG A 140 2.77 -6.32 16.08
N GLU A 141 1.79 -6.86 16.78
CA GLU A 141 1.00 -7.99 16.32
C GLU A 141 -0.35 -7.52 15.77
N LEU A 142 -0.75 -8.11 14.65
CA LEU A 142 -2.09 -7.96 14.12
C LEU A 142 -3.09 -8.80 14.92
N SER A 143 -4.31 -8.30 15.07
CA SER A 143 -5.43 -9.13 15.49
C SER A 143 -5.65 -10.30 14.53
N ASP A 144 -6.25 -11.39 15.02
CA ASP A 144 -6.51 -12.57 14.17
C ASP A 144 -7.45 -12.25 13.00
N GLN A 145 -8.42 -11.35 13.21
CA GLN A 145 -9.33 -10.92 12.15
C GLN A 145 -8.58 -10.17 11.05
N THR A 146 -7.80 -9.15 11.42
CA THR A 146 -7.03 -8.35 10.46
C THR A 146 -5.99 -9.20 9.73
N ARG A 147 -5.36 -10.16 10.41
CA ARG A 147 -4.39 -11.07 9.78
C ARG A 147 -5.05 -11.92 8.68
N LYS A 148 -6.24 -12.45 8.92
CA LYS A 148 -6.99 -13.20 7.89
C LYS A 148 -7.33 -12.33 6.68
N LEU A 149 -7.76 -11.10 6.91
CA LEU A 149 -8.04 -10.14 5.84
C LEU A 149 -6.76 -9.77 5.08
N ALA A 150 -5.63 -9.63 5.76
CA ALA A 150 -4.34 -9.37 5.14
C ALA A 150 -3.92 -10.50 4.17
N GLU A 151 -4.13 -11.76 4.53
CA GLU A 151 -3.86 -12.89 3.63
C GLU A 151 -4.81 -12.92 2.41
N GLN A 152 -6.07 -12.49 2.57
CA GLN A 152 -6.98 -12.31 1.43
C GLN A 152 -6.52 -11.19 0.52
N ALA A 153 -6.08 -10.06 1.09
CA ALA A 153 -5.53 -8.95 0.32
C ALA A 153 -4.28 -9.36 -0.44
N LEU A 154 -3.38 -10.12 0.19
CA LEU A 154 -2.19 -10.68 -0.45
C LEU A 154 -2.56 -11.51 -1.69
N THR A 155 -3.53 -12.41 -1.56
CA THR A 155 -4.04 -13.22 -2.70
C THR A 155 -4.55 -12.32 -3.83
N THR A 156 -5.35 -11.31 -3.50
CA THR A 156 -5.89 -10.35 -4.48
C THR A 156 -4.76 -9.60 -5.21
N ILE A 157 -3.75 -9.13 -4.49
CA ILE A 157 -2.60 -8.43 -5.07
C ILE A 157 -1.83 -9.35 -6.03
N MET A 158 -1.56 -10.59 -5.60
CA MET A 158 -0.86 -11.58 -6.44
C MET A 158 -1.63 -11.89 -7.72
N GLU A 159 -2.97 -11.99 -7.65
CA GLU A 159 -3.80 -12.15 -8.84
C GLU A 159 -3.72 -10.94 -9.78
N MET A 160 -3.73 -9.71 -9.23
CA MET A 160 -3.61 -8.48 -10.04
C MET A 160 -2.26 -8.45 -10.78
N ILE A 161 -1.16 -8.75 -10.09
CA ILE A 161 0.17 -8.82 -10.69
C ILE A 161 0.22 -9.87 -11.81
N ASN A 162 -0.34 -11.05 -11.57
CA ASN A 162 -0.29 -12.16 -12.54
C ASN A 162 -1.18 -11.95 -13.77
N ARG A 163 -2.28 -11.20 -13.66
CA ARG A 163 -3.17 -10.90 -14.81
C ARG A 163 -2.56 -9.91 -15.80
N THR A 164 -1.63 -9.10 -15.33
CA THR A 164 -0.97 -8.07 -16.15
C THR A 164 0.32 -8.58 -16.82
N ASN A 165 0.77 -9.77 -16.43
CA ASN A 165 1.89 -10.49 -17.03
C ASN A 165 1.42 -11.46 -18.10
#